data_46b5aa1fb36330fbeb005441ec09d082
#
_entry.id   46b5aa1fb36330fbeb005441ec09d082
#
_cell.length_a   1.000
_cell.length_b   1.000
_cell.length_c   1.000
_cell.angle_alpha   90.00
_cell.angle_beta   90.00
_cell.angle_gamma   90.00
#
_symmetry.space_group_name_H-M   'P 1'
#
loop_
_entity.id
_entity.type
_entity.pdbx_description
1 polymer ?
#
loop_
_entity_poly.entity_id
_entity_poly.type
_entity_poly.pdbx_seq_one_letter_code
_entity_poly.pdbx_strand_id
1 'polypeptide(L)'
;FHNGKRIDGVEALLEFCEKHGVKYIAANNSYYTHKADADSHDILLCIKDAENREKPKRYIGKRGREFRFGFPNDEYYLKSADEMKQVFADLPAAIHNVSEVMDKCESYELARSVLLPKFEIPEQFLSAEDEEDGGNRGENAYLRHLTYEGAKARWGEVSDEVSERLDFELETIANTGYPGYFLIVQDFCRAARDMGVSVGPGRGSAAGSAVAHCIGITNVDPIKYDLLFERFLNPDRVSMPDIDIDFDDEGRQKVIDYVIDKYGSNQVAQIITYGTMAAKSSIRDTGRVLQLPLSDTDRVAKLVPNIKLGKLFGFDQKELNKHFKKSADDLEKARELLKISEGNSLEAQTIQQARVLEGSVRNTGIHACGVIITPDDITDYVPIATSKDAEMYCTQYDNAVAEDAGLLKMDFLGLKTLTIINDA
;
A
#
# COMPACT_ATOMS: atom_id res chain seq x y z
N PHE A 1 27.02 14.92 15.22
CA PHE A 1 28.24 14.44 15.92
C PHE A 1 28.81 13.21 15.19
N HIS A 2 30.12 13.21 14.94
CA HIS A 2 30.83 12.05 14.41
C HIS A 2 31.85 11.59 15.47
N ASN A 3 31.74 10.34 15.92
CA ASN A 3 32.58 9.76 16.99
C ASN A 3 32.61 10.59 18.29
N GLY A 4 31.47 11.15 18.72
CA GLY A 4 31.36 11.97 19.92
C GLY A 4 31.96 13.39 19.81
N LYS A 5 32.44 13.76 18.61
CA LYS A 5 32.93 15.12 18.31
C LYS A 5 32.00 15.86 17.38
N ARG A 6 31.89 17.15 17.51
CA ARG A 6 31.19 17.97 16.51
C ARG A 6 31.84 17.85 15.15
N ILE A 7 31.00 17.84 14.12
CA ILE A 7 31.46 17.90 12.73
C ILE A 7 32.05 19.28 12.46
N ASP A 8 33.14 19.36 11.73
CA ASP A 8 33.73 20.64 11.31
C ASP A 8 32.65 21.51 10.61
N GLY A 9 32.59 22.77 11.01
CA GLY A 9 31.62 23.74 10.49
C GLY A 9 30.37 23.98 11.37
N VAL A 10 30.11 23.17 12.42
CA VAL A 10 29.00 23.42 13.35
C VAL A 10 29.15 24.73 14.07
N GLU A 11 30.37 25.07 14.48
CA GLU A 11 30.67 26.34 15.15
C GLU A 11 30.39 27.53 14.24
N ALA A 12 30.79 27.48 12.99
CA ALA A 12 30.48 28.53 12.01
C ALA A 12 28.95 28.66 11.75
N LEU A 13 28.19 27.55 11.80
CA LEU A 13 26.73 27.61 11.74
C LEU A 13 26.13 28.25 12.97
N LEU A 14 26.63 27.97 14.17
CA LEU A 14 26.15 28.58 15.41
C LEU A 14 26.44 30.10 15.42
N GLU A 15 27.64 30.52 15.03
CA GLU A 15 27.98 31.93 14.85
C GLU A 15 27.08 32.64 13.85
N PHE A 16 26.77 31.95 12.72
CA PHE A 16 25.82 32.46 11.73
C PHE A 16 24.41 32.61 12.32
N CYS A 17 23.93 31.61 13.06
CA CYS A 17 22.62 31.64 13.70
C CYS A 17 22.51 32.79 14.71
N GLU A 18 23.54 32.97 15.57
CA GLU A 18 23.60 34.06 16.52
C GLU A 18 23.63 35.42 15.83
N LYS A 19 24.47 35.58 14.81
CA LYS A 19 24.61 36.84 14.07
C LYS A 19 23.32 37.27 13.36
N HIS A 20 22.53 36.29 12.87
CA HIS A 20 21.31 36.56 12.09
C HIS A 20 20.01 36.31 12.86
N GLY A 21 20.07 36.02 14.16
CA GLY A 21 18.91 35.75 15.00
C GLY A 21 18.11 34.51 14.59
N VAL A 22 18.78 33.52 13.96
CA VAL A 22 18.16 32.27 13.52
C VAL A 22 18.21 31.26 14.65
N LYS A 23 17.06 30.72 15.03
CA LYS A 23 16.99 29.65 16.06
C LYS A 23 17.44 28.32 15.46
N TYR A 24 18.06 27.49 16.27
CA TYR A 24 18.49 26.14 15.91
C TYR A 24 17.96 25.12 16.92
N ILE A 25 17.78 23.90 16.51
CA ILE A 25 17.27 22.79 17.32
C ILE A 25 18.25 21.63 17.34
N ALA A 26 18.17 20.81 18.40
CA ALA A 26 18.86 19.54 18.48
C ALA A 26 18.05 18.46 17.74
N ALA A 27 18.70 17.77 16.81
CA ALA A 27 18.11 16.62 16.11
C ALA A 27 19.11 15.46 16.07
N ASN A 28 18.60 14.23 16.04
CA ASN A 28 19.38 13.03 15.77
C ASN A 28 18.92 12.42 14.44
N ASN A 29 19.88 11.96 13.66
CA ASN A 29 19.62 11.26 12.43
C ASN A 29 19.38 9.77 12.76
N SER A 30 18.11 9.40 13.04
CA SER A 30 17.73 8.08 13.50
C SER A 30 17.28 7.20 12.33
N TYR A 31 17.85 5.99 12.24
CA TYR A 31 17.56 5.01 11.18
C TYR A 31 17.10 3.65 11.73
N TYR A 32 17.29 3.40 13.02
CA TYR A 32 16.86 2.18 13.71
C TYR A 32 16.48 2.49 15.16
N THR A 33 15.73 1.61 15.79
CA THR A 33 15.10 1.86 17.09
C THR A 33 16.09 1.73 18.24
N HIS A 34 16.84 0.63 18.31
CA HIS A 34 17.74 0.36 19.40
C HIS A 34 19.20 0.37 18.94
N LYS A 35 20.12 0.77 19.81
CA LYS A 35 21.56 0.79 19.50
C LYS A 35 22.07 -0.60 19.04
N ALA A 36 21.51 -1.67 19.58
CA ALA A 36 21.84 -3.06 19.20
C ALA A 36 21.45 -3.40 17.75
N ASP A 37 20.54 -2.65 17.14
CA ASP A 37 20.06 -2.91 15.76
C ASP A 37 21.02 -2.38 14.68
N ALA A 38 22.09 -1.71 15.06
CA ALA A 38 23.08 -1.13 14.16
C ALA A 38 23.65 -2.16 13.17
N ASP A 39 23.91 -3.37 13.64
CA ASP A 39 24.46 -4.46 12.84
C ASP A 39 23.46 -5.00 11.83
N SER A 40 22.22 -5.21 12.26
CA SER A 40 21.11 -5.62 11.38
C SER A 40 20.80 -4.54 10.33
N HIS A 41 20.86 -3.27 10.73
CA HIS A 41 20.68 -2.16 9.79
C HIS A 41 21.80 -2.09 8.72
N ASP A 42 23.06 -2.34 9.12
CA ASP A 42 24.19 -2.43 8.17
C ASP A 42 23.99 -3.57 7.16
N ILE A 43 23.42 -4.71 7.59
CA ILE A 43 23.04 -5.81 6.71
C ILE A 43 21.90 -5.38 5.76
N LEU A 44 20.90 -4.66 6.25
CA LEU A 44 19.79 -4.14 5.44
C LEU A 44 20.28 -3.21 4.31
N LEU A 45 21.25 -2.34 4.62
CA LEU A 45 21.90 -1.49 3.62
C LEU A 45 22.63 -2.31 2.54
N CYS A 46 23.31 -3.39 2.94
CA CYS A 46 23.94 -4.31 2.00
C CYS A 46 22.91 -5.04 1.12
N ILE A 47 21.77 -5.45 1.68
CA ILE A 47 20.68 -6.08 0.91
C ILE A 47 20.15 -5.11 -0.15
N LYS A 48 19.90 -3.84 0.24
CA LYS A 48 19.41 -2.78 -0.64
C LYS A 48 20.34 -2.51 -1.82
N ASP A 49 21.65 -2.45 -1.55
CA ASP A 49 22.66 -2.08 -2.55
C ASP A 49 23.26 -3.31 -3.28
N ALA A 50 22.76 -4.53 -3.00
CA ALA A 50 23.28 -5.81 -3.51
C ALA A 50 24.76 -6.04 -3.19
N GLU A 51 25.23 -5.56 -2.04
CA GLU A 51 26.62 -5.65 -1.59
C GLU A 51 26.77 -6.73 -0.51
N ASN A 52 28.03 -7.07 -0.17
CA ASN A 52 28.36 -7.93 0.96
C ASN A 52 29.03 -7.16 2.10
N ARG A 53 29.02 -7.73 3.28
CA ARG A 53 29.50 -7.06 4.50
C ARG A 53 31.03 -6.91 4.54
N GLU A 54 31.78 -7.76 3.88
CA GLU A 54 33.26 -7.72 3.86
C GLU A 54 33.78 -6.50 3.10
N LYS A 55 33.02 -5.98 2.12
CA LYS A 55 33.39 -4.79 1.40
C LYS A 55 33.47 -3.58 2.33
N PRO A 56 34.58 -2.83 2.33
CA PRO A 56 34.79 -1.72 3.24
C PRO A 56 33.67 -0.68 3.10
N LYS A 57 33.16 -0.17 4.23
CA LYS A 57 32.12 0.85 4.24
C LYS A 57 32.66 2.26 4.19
N ARG A 58 31.95 3.16 3.49
CA ARG A 58 32.24 4.60 3.43
C ARG A 58 30.94 5.39 3.52
N TYR A 59 30.86 6.28 4.49
CA TYR A 59 29.67 7.13 4.72
C TYR A 59 29.68 8.37 3.81
N ILE A 60 30.79 9.11 3.78
CA ILE A 60 30.98 10.38 3.05
C ILE A 60 31.99 10.21 1.92
N GLY A 61 31.75 10.85 0.77
CA GLY A 61 32.65 10.90 -0.38
C GLY A 61 32.33 9.86 -1.44
N LYS A 62 33.13 9.86 -2.52
CA LYS A 62 32.92 8.92 -3.66
C LYS A 62 33.23 7.49 -3.22
N ARG A 63 32.30 6.58 -3.48
CA ARG A 63 32.41 5.16 -3.10
C ARG A 63 33.13 4.33 -4.14
N GLY A 64 32.90 4.62 -5.42
CA GLY A 64 33.45 3.82 -6.51
C GLY A 64 33.02 2.35 -6.41
N ARG A 65 33.87 1.45 -6.94
CA ARG A 65 33.65 0.00 -6.83
C ARG A 65 34.26 -0.62 -5.55
N GLU A 66 35.12 0.13 -4.85
CA GLU A 66 35.90 -0.37 -3.70
C GLU A 66 35.12 -0.28 -2.37
N PHE A 67 34.16 0.63 -2.26
CA PHE A 67 33.47 0.90 -1.01
C PHE A 67 31.97 0.75 -1.19
N ARG A 68 31.30 0.17 -0.17
CA ARG A 68 29.86 0.19 -0.01
C ARG A 68 29.41 1.35 0.90
N PHE A 69 28.13 1.68 0.87
CA PHE A 69 27.56 2.59 1.87
C PHE A 69 27.47 1.92 3.24
N GLY A 70 27.70 2.70 4.31
CA GLY A 70 27.48 2.26 5.67
C GLY A 70 27.74 3.39 6.65
N PHE A 71 27.07 3.35 7.79
CA PHE A 71 27.24 4.34 8.84
C PHE A 71 28.58 4.13 9.57
N PRO A 72 29.23 5.23 10.02
CA PRO A 72 30.56 5.17 10.65
C PRO A 72 30.55 4.53 12.03
N ASN A 73 29.43 4.58 12.76
CA ASN A 73 29.26 4.08 14.10
C ASN A 73 27.80 3.63 14.36
N ASP A 74 27.48 3.29 15.61
CA ASP A 74 26.17 2.80 16.07
C ASP A 74 25.26 3.88 16.71
N GLU A 75 25.58 5.16 16.48
CA GLU A 75 24.88 6.28 17.12
C GLU A 75 23.59 6.73 16.39
N TYR A 76 23.15 6.01 15.35
CA TYR A 76 21.99 6.35 14.52
C TYR A 76 20.70 5.68 15.00
N TYR A 77 20.60 5.37 16.28
CA TYR A 77 19.38 4.85 16.91
C TYR A 77 18.49 5.97 17.46
N LEU A 78 17.23 5.64 17.75
CA LEU A 78 16.28 6.57 18.36
C LEU A 78 16.65 6.81 19.82
N LYS A 79 17.32 7.93 20.07
CA LYS A 79 17.75 8.34 21.41
C LYS A 79 16.59 8.86 22.26
N SER A 80 16.60 8.52 23.54
CA SER A 80 15.70 9.11 24.53
C SER A 80 15.94 10.61 24.72
N ALA A 81 14.96 11.31 25.28
CA ALA A 81 15.11 12.73 25.60
C ALA A 81 16.30 13.01 26.53
N ASP A 82 16.58 12.12 27.47
CA ASP A 82 17.70 12.29 28.40
C ASP A 82 19.06 12.05 27.76
N GLU A 83 19.15 11.05 26.85
CA GLU A 83 20.35 10.86 26.03
C GLU A 83 20.59 12.07 25.12
N MET A 84 19.54 12.65 24.52
CA MET A 84 19.67 13.86 23.70
C MET A 84 20.14 15.06 24.54
N LYS A 85 19.61 15.28 25.77
CA LYS A 85 20.09 16.29 26.67
C LYS A 85 21.57 16.12 27.02
N GLN A 86 22.04 14.89 27.23
CA GLN A 86 23.44 14.59 27.47
C GLN A 86 24.32 14.90 26.27
N VAL A 87 23.90 14.48 25.08
CA VAL A 87 24.65 14.73 23.82
C VAL A 87 24.78 16.22 23.52
N PHE A 88 23.77 17.03 23.84
CA PHE A 88 23.73 18.48 23.61
C PHE A 88 23.86 19.30 24.90
N ALA A 89 24.54 18.76 25.94
CA ALA A 89 24.69 19.42 27.23
C ALA A 89 25.40 20.80 27.13
N ASP A 90 26.25 20.97 26.14
CA ASP A 90 26.94 22.21 25.80
C ASP A 90 26.12 23.20 24.95
N LEU A 91 24.94 22.78 24.46
CA LEU A 91 24.01 23.57 23.65
C LEU A 91 22.56 23.47 24.18
N PRO A 92 22.31 23.89 25.45
CA PRO A 92 20.97 23.71 26.04
C PRO A 92 19.86 24.45 25.28
N ALA A 93 20.18 25.56 24.61
CA ALA A 93 19.26 26.30 23.78
C ALA A 93 18.72 25.44 22.60
N ALA A 94 19.55 24.55 22.04
CA ALA A 94 19.14 23.66 20.97
C ALA A 94 18.05 22.65 21.42
N ILE A 95 18.13 22.18 22.66
CA ILE A 95 17.11 21.31 23.27
C ILE A 95 15.86 22.11 23.61
N HIS A 96 16.01 23.31 24.21
CA HIS A 96 14.88 24.17 24.59
C HIS A 96 14.05 24.58 23.37
N ASN A 97 14.67 24.94 22.27
CA ASN A 97 13.98 25.37 21.05
C ASN A 97 13.15 24.26 20.37
N VAL A 98 13.33 22.97 20.72
CA VAL A 98 12.48 21.88 20.24
C VAL A 98 11.02 22.08 20.65
N SER A 99 10.78 22.65 21.85
CA SER A 99 9.41 22.92 22.32
C SER A 99 8.65 23.86 21.38
N GLU A 100 9.33 24.84 20.80
CA GLU A 100 8.69 25.76 19.82
C GLU A 100 8.22 25.04 18.55
N VAL A 101 8.95 24.01 18.13
CA VAL A 101 8.51 23.18 17.00
C VAL A 101 7.30 22.33 17.40
N MET A 102 7.32 21.78 18.61
CA MET A 102 6.19 20.99 19.13
C MET A 102 4.92 21.83 19.27
N ASP A 103 5.06 23.07 19.74
CA ASP A 103 3.93 23.99 19.90
C ASP A 103 3.28 24.42 18.58
N LYS A 104 3.98 24.23 17.45
CA LYS A 104 3.45 24.47 16.09
C LYS A 104 2.75 23.26 15.51
N CYS A 105 2.85 22.09 16.15
CA CYS A 105 2.20 20.86 15.68
C CYS A 105 0.79 20.79 16.26
N GLU A 106 -0.19 20.73 15.37
CA GLU A 106 -1.59 20.51 15.72
C GLU A 106 -1.94 19.03 15.63
N SER A 107 -2.90 18.60 16.47
CA SER A 107 -3.45 17.25 16.34
C SER A 107 -4.46 17.22 15.19
N TYR A 108 -4.32 16.26 14.31
CA TYR A 108 -5.26 16.03 13.22
C TYR A 108 -5.44 14.53 12.98
N GLU A 109 -6.56 14.17 12.36
CA GLU A 109 -6.84 12.79 11.97
C GLU A 109 -6.53 12.61 10.48
N LEU A 110 -5.88 11.49 10.14
CA LEU A 110 -5.62 11.09 8.76
C LEU A 110 -6.75 10.26 8.16
N ALA A 111 -7.52 9.58 9.05
CA ALA A 111 -8.70 8.83 8.62
C ALA A 111 -9.80 9.78 8.16
N ARG A 112 -10.44 9.46 7.04
CA ARG A 112 -11.48 10.28 6.39
C ARG A 112 -12.61 9.42 5.87
N SER A 113 -13.75 10.05 5.64
CA SER A 113 -14.81 9.48 4.82
C SER A 113 -14.32 9.27 3.39
N VAL A 114 -14.97 8.35 2.68
CA VAL A 114 -14.64 8.03 1.28
C VAL A 114 -14.72 9.28 0.41
N LEU A 115 -13.66 9.50 -0.35
CA LEU A 115 -13.53 10.58 -1.31
C LEU A 115 -13.89 10.04 -2.70
N LEU A 116 -15.05 10.43 -3.20
CA LEU A 116 -15.47 10.09 -4.56
C LEU A 116 -15.23 11.30 -5.49
N PRO A 117 -14.60 11.10 -6.66
CA PRO A 117 -14.56 12.13 -7.67
C PRO A 117 -15.99 12.42 -8.14
N LYS A 118 -16.30 13.70 -8.42
CA LYS A 118 -17.60 14.09 -8.94
C LYS A 118 -17.74 13.59 -10.37
N PHE A 119 -18.81 12.83 -10.61
CA PHE A 119 -19.14 12.37 -11.96
C PHE A 119 -19.96 13.44 -12.69
N GLU A 120 -19.57 13.77 -13.91
CA GLU A 120 -20.36 14.70 -14.75
C GLU A 120 -21.60 14.01 -15.28
N ILE A 121 -22.78 14.46 -14.85
CA ILE A 121 -24.08 13.97 -15.30
C ILE A 121 -24.71 14.94 -16.29
N PRO A 122 -25.60 14.47 -17.22
CA PRO A 122 -26.31 15.36 -18.14
C PRO A 122 -27.15 16.40 -17.41
N GLU A 123 -27.24 17.61 -17.98
CA GLU A 123 -27.92 18.77 -17.37
C GLU A 123 -29.35 18.48 -16.88
N GLN A 124 -30.08 17.63 -17.58
CA GLN A 124 -31.45 17.27 -17.25
C GLN A 124 -31.59 16.48 -15.93
N PHE A 125 -30.50 15.95 -15.38
CA PHE A 125 -30.46 15.25 -14.10
C PHE A 125 -29.85 16.08 -12.98
N LEU A 126 -29.34 17.29 -13.27
CA LEU A 126 -28.78 18.15 -12.24
C LEU A 126 -29.86 18.55 -11.22
N SER A 127 -29.50 18.52 -9.95
CA SER A 127 -30.33 18.95 -8.84
C SER A 127 -29.74 20.20 -8.20
N ALA A 128 -30.51 21.28 -8.14
CA ALA A 128 -30.08 22.50 -7.47
C ALA A 128 -29.85 22.28 -5.96
N GLU A 129 -30.58 21.35 -5.34
CA GLU A 129 -30.41 21.00 -3.94
C GLU A 129 -29.04 20.34 -3.67
N ASP A 130 -28.48 19.59 -4.64
CA ASP A 130 -27.16 18.97 -4.50
C ASP A 130 -26.03 20.01 -4.47
N GLU A 131 -26.22 21.17 -5.10
CA GLU A 131 -25.27 22.26 -5.00
C GLU A 131 -25.29 22.94 -3.62
N GLU A 132 -26.44 22.92 -2.95
CA GLU A 132 -26.65 23.57 -1.65
C GLU A 132 -26.17 22.69 -0.49
N ASP A 133 -26.45 21.37 -0.54
CA ASP A 133 -26.21 20.45 0.58
C ASP A 133 -25.15 19.37 0.32
N GLY A 134 -24.57 19.35 -0.89
CA GLY A 134 -23.56 18.35 -1.28
C GLY A 134 -24.14 16.94 -1.49
N GLY A 135 -25.45 16.85 -1.78
CA GLY A 135 -26.15 15.59 -2.04
C GLY A 135 -25.79 14.96 -3.39
N ASN A 136 -26.37 13.80 -3.66
CA ASN A 136 -26.13 13.03 -4.89
C ASN A 136 -27.45 12.62 -5.60
N ARG A 137 -28.49 13.45 -5.46
CA ARG A 137 -29.82 13.18 -6.05
C ARG A 137 -29.75 13.09 -7.57
N GLY A 138 -28.96 13.97 -8.19
CA GLY A 138 -28.74 13.97 -9.63
C GLY A 138 -28.04 12.70 -10.11
N GLU A 139 -27.00 12.26 -9.44
CA GLU A 139 -26.31 11.00 -9.76
C GLU A 139 -27.24 9.79 -9.58
N ASN A 140 -28.05 9.77 -8.52
CA ASN A 140 -29.05 8.73 -8.28
C ASN A 140 -30.10 8.68 -9.40
N ALA A 141 -30.62 9.83 -9.83
CA ALA A 141 -31.61 9.91 -10.90
C ALA A 141 -31.00 9.44 -12.25
N TYR A 142 -29.78 9.82 -12.52
CA TYR A 142 -29.08 9.39 -13.73
C TYR A 142 -28.74 7.89 -13.72
N LEU A 143 -28.25 7.35 -12.58
CA LEU A 143 -28.02 5.91 -12.43
C LEU A 143 -29.31 5.12 -12.62
N ARG A 144 -30.41 5.57 -12.02
CA ARG A 144 -31.74 4.95 -12.20
C ARG A 144 -32.13 4.95 -13.66
N HIS A 145 -31.99 6.07 -14.35
CA HIS A 145 -32.29 6.17 -15.80
C HIS A 145 -31.49 5.13 -16.60
N LEU A 146 -30.17 5.10 -16.46
CA LEU A 146 -29.32 4.13 -17.15
C LEU A 146 -29.68 2.67 -16.83
N THR A 147 -30.04 2.40 -15.57
CA THR A 147 -30.45 1.07 -15.12
C THR A 147 -31.70 0.60 -15.84
N TYR A 148 -32.73 1.41 -15.90
CA TYR A 148 -33.99 1.01 -16.55
C TYR A 148 -33.89 0.96 -18.08
N GLU A 149 -33.09 1.82 -18.71
CA GLU A 149 -32.77 1.69 -20.14
C GLU A 149 -32.00 0.40 -20.42
N GLY A 150 -31.01 0.08 -19.58
CA GLY A 150 -30.26 -1.17 -19.68
C GLY A 150 -31.14 -2.40 -19.41
N ALA A 151 -32.06 -2.34 -18.45
CA ALA A 151 -33.00 -3.43 -18.17
C ALA A 151 -33.87 -3.77 -19.38
N LYS A 152 -34.42 -2.77 -20.07
CA LYS A 152 -35.16 -2.96 -21.32
C LYS A 152 -34.29 -3.59 -22.39
N ALA A 153 -33.03 -3.18 -22.52
CA ALA A 153 -32.10 -3.75 -23.48
C ALA A 153 -31.73 -5.21 -23.19
N ARG A 154 -31.62 -5.58 -21.88
CA ARG A 154 -31.22 -6.94 -21.42
C ARG A 154 -32.38 -7.93 -21.42
N TRP A 155 -33.54 -7.53 -20.92
CA TRP A 155 -34.68 -8.44 -20.72
C TRP A 155 -35.89 -8.14 -21.60
N GLY A 156 -35.87 -7.04 -22.37
CA GLY A 156 -37.00 -6.61 -23.19
C GLY A 156 -38.11 -6.00 -22.36
N GLU A 157 -39.00 -6.84 -21.84
CA GLU A 157 -40.03 -6.44 -20.88
C GLU A 157 -39.52 -6.58 -19.44
N VAL A 158 -39.64 -5.52 -18.65
CA VAL A 158 -39.24 -5.50 -17.23
C VAL A 158 -40.42 -6.00 -16.40
N SER A 159 -40.33 -7.21 -15.86
CA SER A 159 -41.35 -7.77 -14.98
C SER A 159 -41.37 -7.07 -13.62
N ASP A 160 -42.46 -7.25 -12.86
CA ASP A 160 -42.58 -6.71 -11.50
C ASP A 160 -41.45 -7.20 -10.58
N GLU A 161 -41.07 -8.50 -10.68
CA GLU A 161 -39.97 -9.08 -9.92
C GLU A 161 -38.62 -8.40 -10.23
N VAL A 162 -38.33 -8.14 -11.50
CA VAL A 162 -37.13 -7.43 -11.94
C VAL A 162 -37.16 -6.00 -11.44
N SER A 163 -38.31 -5.32 -11.53
CA SER A 163 -38.46 -3.94 -11.05
C SER A 163 -38.24 -3.81 -9.54
N GLU A 164 -38.83 -4.69 -8.75
CA GLU A 164 -38.65 -4.73 -7.30
C GLU A 164 -37.18 -4.94 -6.91
N ARG A 165 -36.48 -5.84 -7.62
CA ARG A 165 -35.05 -6.08 -7.40
C ARG A 165 -34.21 -4.84 -7.76
N LEU A 166 -34.46 -4.19 -8.89
CA LEU A 166 -33.74 -2.97 -9.30
C LEU A 166 -33.99 -1.82 -8.35
N ASP A 167 -35.23 -1.61 -7.92
CA ASP A 167 -35.57 -0.55 -6.99
C ASP A 167 -34.89 -0.75 -5.62
N PHE A 168 -34.88 -1.98 -5.12
CA PHE A 168 -34.16 -2.33 -3.89
C PHE A 168 -32.65 -2.06 -3.98
N GLU A 169 -32.00 -2.47 -5.09
CA GLU A 169 -30.58 -2.21 -5.29
C GLU A 169 -30.26 -0.72 -5.43
N LEU A 170 -31.05 0.01 -6.22
CA LEU A 170 -30.89 1.46 -6.40
C LEU A 170 -31.07 2.24 -5.11
N GLU A 171 -32.07 1.87 -4.30
CA GLU A 171 -32.27 2.46 -2.97
C GLU A 171 -31.09 2.18 -2.03
N THR A 172 -30.57 0.96 -2.05
CA THR A 172 -29.40 0.59 -1.25
C THR A 172 -28.15 1.37 -1.70
N ILE A 173 -27.91 1.50 -3.00
CA ILE A 173 -26.79 2.26 -3.56
C ILE A 173 -26.92 3.75 -3.19
N ALA A 174 -28.12 4.32 -3.25
CA ALA A 174 -28.38 5.70 -2.87
C ALA A 174 -28.11 5.94 -1.37
N ASN A 175 -28.64 5.06 -0.51
CA ASN A 175 -28.51 5.17 0.95
C ASN A 175 -27.07 4.98 1.44
N THR A 176 -26.25 4.21 0.72
CA THR A 176 -24.83 4.01 1.01
C THR A 176 -23.93 5.09 0.40
N GLY A 177 -24.45 5.96 -0.48
CA GLY A 177 -23.74 7.10 -1.04
C GLY A 177 -22.81 6.77 -2.24
N TYR A 178 -23.03 5.63 -2.93
CA TYR A 178 -22.16 5.18 -4.01
C TYR A 178 -22.71 5.29 -5.44
N PRO A 179 -23.72 6.12 -5.79
CA PRO A 179 -24.19 6.21 -7.19
C PRO A 179 -23.08 6.69 -8.13
N GLY A 180 -22.28 7.69 -7.70
CA GLY A 180 -21.12 8.17 -8.47
C GLY A 180 -20.09 7.09 -8.75
N TYR A 181 -19.84 6.18 -7.80
CA TYR A 181 -18.94 5.06 -8.01
C TYR A 181 -19.41 4.14 -9.14
N PHE A 182 -20.69 3.77 -9.15
CA PHE A 182 -21.27 2.97 -10.23
C PHE A 182 -21.19 3.67 -11.59
N LEU A 183 -21.43 4.97 -11.62
CA LEU A 183 -21.35 5.78 -12.86
C LEU A 183 -19.91 5.85 -13.39
N ILE A 184 -18.92 6.03 -12.52
CA ILE A 184 -17.49 6.05 -12.88
C ILE A 184 -17.08 4.70 -13.46
N VAL A 185 -17.44 3.59 -12.81
CA VAL A 185 -17.11 2.24 -13.26
C VAL A 185 -17.79 1.92 -14.59
N GLN A 186 -19.06 2.30 -14.74
CA GLN A 186 -19.80 2.15 -15.99
C GLN A 186 -19.13 2.91 -17.13
N ASP A 187 -18.70 4.13 -16.89
CA ASP A 187 -18.10 5.00 -17.89
C ASP A 187 -16.80 4.44 -18.44
N PHE A 188 -15.86 4.00 -17.59
CA PHE A 188 -14.63 3.42 -18.11
C PHE A 188 -14.83 2.03 -18.74
N CYS A 189 -15.83 1.25 -18.30
CA CYS A 189 -16.20 0.01 -18.99
C CYS A 189 -16.77 0.29 -20.40
N ARG A 190 -17.59 1.33 -20.54
CA ARG A 190 -18.09 1.79 -21.83
C ARG A 190 -16.95 2.29 -22.71
N ALA A 191 -16.11 3.19 -22.19
CA ALA A 191 -14.96 3.72 -22.92
C ALA A 191 -14.00 2.62 -23.38
N ALA A 192 -13.74 1.60 -22.55
CA ALA A 192 -12.94 0.45 -22.93
C ALA A 192 -13.51 -0.26 -24.17
N ARG A 193 -14.83 -0.54 -24.18
CA ARG A 193 -15.49 -1.18 -25.33
C ARG A 193 -15.46 -0.30 -26.58
N ASP A 194 -15.67 1.01 -26.43
CA ASP A 194 -15.62 1.98 -27.53
C ASP A 194 -14.22 2.07 -28.16
N MET A 195 -13.16 1.83 -27.35
CA MET A 195 -11.77 1.75 -27.81
C MET A 195 -11.36 0.35 -28.33
N GLY A 196 -12.29 -0.61 -28.37
CA GLY A 196 -12.02 -1.97 -28.81
C GLY A 196 -11.27 -2.81 -27.76
N VAL A 197 -11.26 -2.40 -26.49
CA VAL A 197 -10.69 -3.16 -25.38
C VAL A 197 -11.73 -4.13 -24.83
N SER A 198 -11.39 -5.41 -24.76
CA SER A 198 -12.28 -6.44 -24.24
C SER A 198 -12.47 -6.30 -22.73
N VAL A 199 -13.72 -6.29 -22.29
CA VAL A 199 -14.12 -6.21 -20.87
C VAL A 199 -14.70 -7.57 -20.45
N GLY A 200 -14.22 -8.09 -19.33
CA GLY A 200 -14.66 -9.38 -18.77
C GLY A 200 -16.14 -9.38 -18.37
N PRO A 201 -16.74 -10.56 -18.21
CA PRO A 201 -18.16 -10.70 -17.89
C PRO A 201 -18.53 -10.29 -16.47
N GLY A 202 -17.57 -9.99 -15.63
CA GLY A 202 -17.70 -9.72 -14.21
C GLY A 202 -17.00 -10.77 -13.34
N ARG A 203 -16.59 -10.33 -12.15
CA ARG A 203 -15.96 -11.20 -11.15
C ARG A 203 -16.42 -10.83 -9.74
N GLY A 204 -16.09 -11.70 -8.78
CA GLY A 204 -16.35 -11.45 -7.36
C GLY A 204 -17.83 -11.28 -7.05
N SER A 205 -18.12 -10.45 -6.06
CA SER A 205 -19.48 -10.20 -5.56
C SER A 205 -20.30 -9.27 -6.47
N ALA A 206 -19.64 -8.41 -7.25
CA ALA A 206 -20.30 -7.44 -8.15
C ALA A 206 -21.22 -8.12 -9.19
N ALA A 207 -20.94 -9.39 -9.56
CA ALA A 207 -21.82 -10.18 -10.41
C ALA A 207 -23.23 -10.42 -9.82
N GLY A 208 -23.41 -10.20 -8.51
CA GLY A 208 -24.72 -10.28 -7.83
C GLY A 208 -25.59 -9.04 -8.00
N SER A 209 -25.09 -7.95 -8.61
CA SER A 209 -25.86 -6.71 -8.81
C SER A 209 -26.59 -6.70 -10.16
N ALA A 210 -27.91 -6.57 -10.13
CA ALA A 210 -28.75 -6.36 -11.30
C ALA A 210 -28.57 -4.97 -11.89
N VAL A 211 -28.31 -3.95 -11.07
CA VAL A 211 -27.93 -2.60 -11.52
C VAL A 211 -26.64 -2.68 -12.33
N ALA A 212 -25.57 -3.28 -11.80
CA ALA A 212 -24.31 -3.44 -12.53
C ALA A 212 -24.47 -4.20 -13.86
N HIS A 213 -25.35 -5.20 -13.90
CA HIS A 213 -25.70 -5.92 -15.12
C HIS A 213 -26.41 -5.02 -16.13
N CYS A 214 -27.40 -4.25 -15.71
CA CYS A 214 -28.15 -3.34 -16.59
C CYS A 214 -27.27 -2.27 -17.21
N ILE A 215 -26.40 -1.62 -16.41
CA ILE A 215 -25.54 -0.54 -16.91
C ILE A 215 -24.27 -1.04 -17.61
N GLY A 216 -24.13 -2.36 -17.79
CA GLY A 216 -23.06 -2.98 -18.58
C GLY A 216 -21.71 -3.08 -17.87
N ILE A 217 -21.65 -2.98 -16.55
CA ILE A 217 -20.45 -3.30 -15.76
C ILE A 217 -20.21 -4.81 -15.82
N THR A 218 -21.26 -5.62 -15.63
CA THR A 218 -21.18 -7.08 -15.71
C THR A 218 -22.05 -7.64 -16.84
N ASN A 219 -21.71 -8.85 -17.30
CA ASN A 219 -22.49 -9.62 -18.30
C ASN A 219 -23.10 -10.90 -17.71
N VAL A 220 -23.04 -11.07 -16.39
CA VAL A 220 -23.70 -12.17 -15.67
C VAL A 220 -25.06 -11.69 -15.23
N ASP A 221 -26.11 -12.42 -15.60
CA ASP A 221 -27.49 -12.12 -15.19
C ASP A 221 -27.72 -12.65 -13.76
N PRO A 222 -27.80 -11.77 -12.74
CA PRO A 222 -27.91 -12.20 -11.36
C PRO A 222 -29.28 -12.80 -11.02
N ILE A 223 -30.34 -12.46 -11.77
CA ILE A 223 -31.68 -13.00 -11.56
C ILE A 223 -31.72 -14.43 -12.09
N LYS A 224 -31.23 -14.66 -13.30
CA LYS A 224 -31.16 -16.00 -13.90
C LYS A 224 -30.37 -17.00 -13.05
N TYR A 225 -29.31 -16.54 -12.38
CA TYR A 225 -28.41 -17.39 -11.59
C TYR A 225 -28.68 -17.31 -10.08
N ASP A 226 -29.75 -16.65 -9.66
CA ASP A 226 -30.16 -16.50 -8.25
C ASP A 226 -29.01 -15.98 -7.37
N LEU A 227 -28.34 -14.91 -7.83
CA LEU A 227 -27.22 -14.29 -7.11
C LEU A 227 -27.72 -13.21 -6.14
N LEU A 228 -27.17 -13.22 -4.93
CA LEU A 228 -27.55 -12.30 -3.87
C LEU A 228 -26.77 -10.99 -3.95
N PHE A 229 -27.50 -9.86 -4.03
CA PHE A 229 -26.93 -8.51 -4.01
C PHE A 229 -26.28 -8.16 -2.67
N GLU A 230 -26.84 -8.64 -1.57
CA GLU A 230 -26.35 -8.38 -0.21
C GLU A 230 -24.94 -8.94 0.06
N ARG A 231 -24.46 -9.86 -0.78
CA ARG A 231 -23.07 -10.32 -0.75
C ARG A 231 -22.11 -9.29 -1.34
N PHE A 232 -22.59 -8.40 -2.18
CA PHE A 232 -21.83 -7.33 -2.80
C PHE A 232 -21.96 -6.02 -2.01
N LEU A 233 -23.19 -5.57 -1.75
CA LEU A 233 -23.48 -4.38 -0.97
C LEU A 233 -24.58 -4.70 0.05
N ASN A 234 -24.21 -4.67 1.35
CA ASN A 234 -25.15 -4.99 2.42
C ASN A 234 -25.66 -3.69 3.05
N PRO A 235 -26.98 -3.44 3.04
CA PRO A 235 -27.57 -2.23 3.65
C PRO A 235 -27.26 -2.11 5.15
N ASP A 236 -27.10 -3.23 5.87
CA ASP A 236 -26.83 -3.26 7.31
C ASP A 236 -25.31 -3.11 7.64
N ARG A 237 -24.44 -3.18 6.66
CA ARG A 237 -22.99 -3.08 6.83
C ARG A 237 -22.41 -2.08 5.85
N VAL A 238 -22.09 -0.89 6.34
CA VAL A 238 -21.38 0.12 5.56
C VAL A 238 -19.95 -0.38 5.29
N SER A 239 -19.77 -1.04 4.14
CA SER A 239 -18.46 -1.36 3.60
C SER A 239 -18.38 -0.79 2.18
N MET A 240 -17.20 -0.34 1.78
CA MET A 240 -17.02 0.13 0.41
C MET A 240 -17.31 -1.00 -0.60
N PRO A 241 -18.07 -0.72 -1.67
CA PRO A 241 -18.22 -1.67 -2.77
C PRO A 241 -16.87 -1.85 -3.49
N ASP A 242 -16.54 -3.08 -3.84
CA ASP A 242 -15.33 -3.43 -4.58
C ASP A 242 -15.74 -4.04 -5.92
N ILE A 243 -15.61 -3.25 -6.99
CA ILE A 243 -15.92 -3.68 -8.35
C ILE A 243 -14.62 -3.89 -9.12
N ASP A 244 -14.18 -5.13 -9.18
CA ASP A 244 -13.05 -5.56 -9.98
C ASP A 244 -13.45 -5.70 -11.47
N ILE A 245 -12.70 -5.08 -12.35
CA ILE A 245 -12.92 -5.17 -13.79
C ILE A 245 -11.72 -5.84 -14.48
N ASP A 246 -12.01 -6.92 -15.22
CA ASP A 246 -11.04 -7.56 -16.09
C ASP A 246 -11.04 -6.90 -17.47
N PHE A 247 -9.87 -6.41 -17.90
CA PHE A 247 -9.61 -5.96 -19.27
C PHE A 247 -8.66 -6.93 -19.96
N ASP A 248 -8.63 -6.98 -21.27
CA ASP A 248 -7.52 -7.61 -21.96
C ASP A 248 -6.20 -6.92 -21.58
N ASP A 249 -5.13 -7.71 -21.44
CA ASP A 249 -3.88 -7.21 -20.88
C ASP A 249 -3.14 -6.22 -21.81
N GLU A 250 -3.37 -6.27 -23.11
CA GLU A 250 -2.82 -5.33 -24.09
C GLU A 250 -3.58 -4.01 -24.14
N GLY A 251 -4.91 -4.05 -23.98
CA GLY A 251 -5.78 -2.87 -24.01
C GLY A 251 -5.89 -2.12 -22.68
N ARG A 252 -5.55 -2.75 -21.56
CA ARG A 252 -5.69 -2.19 -20.21
C ARG A 252 -5.08 -0.78 -20.07
N GLN A 253 -3.89 -0.57 -20.63
CA GLN A 253 -3.22 0.74 -20.54
C GLN A 253 -4.04 1.85 -21.18
N LYS A 254 -4.73 1.59 -22.32
CA LYS A 254 -5.59 2.59 -22.98
C LYS A 254 -6.72 3.06 -22.07
N VAL A 255 -7.26 2.17 -21.22
CA VAL A 255 -8.32 2.51 -20.26
C VAL A 255 -7.78 3.38 -19.14
N ILE A 256 -6.56 3.08 -18.65
CA ILE A 256 -5.88 3.92 -17.65
C ILE A 256 -5.60 5.32 -18.23
N ASP A 257 -5.10 5.40 -19.45
CA ASP A 257 -4.84 6.67 -20.14
C ASP A 257 -6.14 7.49 -20.30
N TYR A 258 -7.25 6.84 -20.66
CA TYR A 258 -8.57 7.49 -20.69
C TYR A 258 -8.96 8.09 -19.34
N VAL A 259 -8.73 7.37 -18.24
CA VAL A 259 -9.04 7.86 -16.88
C VAL A 259 -8.16 9.07 -16.53
N ILE A 260 -6.87 9.02 -16.89
CA ILE A 260 -5.94 10.15 -16.68
C ILE A 260 -6.39 11.38 -17.48
N ASP A 261 -6.76 11.18 -18.74
CA ASP A 261 -7.22 12.28 -19.60
C ASP A 261 -8.53 12.89 -19.09
N LYS A 262 -9.43 12.05 -18.56
CA LYS A 262 -10.74 12.50 -18.07
C LYS A 262 -10.68 13.24 -16.75
N TYR A 263 -9.93 12.71 -15.77
CA TYR A 263 -9.89 13.25 -14.40
C TYR A 263 -8.69 14.19 -14.17
N GLY A 264 -7.64 14.07 -14.96
CA GLY A 264 -6.41 14.83 -14.81
C GLY A 264 -5.28 14.03 -14.16
N SER A 265 -4.04 14.27 -14.64
CA SER A 265 -2.83 13.58 -14.16
C SER A 265 -2.47 13.90 -12.70
N ASN A 266 -3.02 14.98 -12.13
CA ASN A 266 -2.87 15.37 -10.74
C ASN A 266 -3.91 14.75 -9.80
N GLN A 267 -4.94 14.08 -10.33
CA GLN A 267 -6.02 13.44 -9.57
C GLN A 267 -5.93 11.90 -9.61
N VAL A 268 -5.10 11.35 -10.50
CA VAL A 268 -5.00 9.90 -10.73
C VAL A 268 -3.62 9.41 -10.32
N ALA A 269 -3.58 8.36 -9.50
CA ALA A 269 -2.33 7.73 -9.08
C ALA A 269 -2.47 6.21 -8.94
N GLN A 270 -1.35 5.52 -9.12
CA GLN A 270 -1.22 4.10 -8.75
C GLN A 270 -0.98 3.95 -7.25
N ILE A 271 -1.28 2.78 -6.71
CA ILE A 271 -1.03 2.46 -5.31
C ILE A 271 0.37 1.86 -5.18
N ILE A 272 1.16 2.37 -4.23
CA ILE A 272 2.46 1.78 -3.90
C ILE A 272 2.27 0.42 -3.24
N THR A 273 3.24 -0.46 -3.42
CA THR A 273 3.35 -1.70 -2.64
C THR A 273 4.69 -1.74 -1.93
N TYR A 274 4.69 -2.22 -0.68
CA TYR A 274 5.90 -2.43 0.10
C TYR A 274 6.21 -3.92 0.16
N GLY A 275 7.25 -4.32 -0.56
CA GLY A 275 7.79 -5.67 -0.48
C GLY A 275 8.56 -5.84 0.83
N THR A 276 8.01 -6.62 1.78
CA THR A 276 8.64 -6.89 3.07
C THR A 276 9.42 -8.20 3.06
N MET A 277 10.43 -8.28 3.92
CA MET A 277 11.24 -9.48 4.10
C MET A 277 10.44 -10.52 4.89
N ALA A 278 9.97 -11.58 4.23
CA ALA A 278 9.35 -12.73 4.88
C ALA A 278 10.43 -13.65 5.49
N ALA A 279 10.05 -14.53 6.42
CA ALA A 279 10.97 -15.39 7.17
C ALA A 279 12.04 -16.08 6.31
N LYS A 280 11.65 -16.77 5.23
CA LYS A 280 12.59 -17.49 4.34
C LYS A 280 13.46 -16.56 3.51
N SER A 281 12.91 -15.44 3.04
CA SER A 281 13.67 -14.44 2.27
C SER A 281 14.65 -13.69 3.16
N SER A 282 14.27 -13.38 4.42
CA SER A 282 15.19 -12.77 5.39
C SER A 282 16.43 -13.61 5.59
N ILE A 283 16.29 -14.93 5.76
CA ILE A 283 17.43 -15.84 5.89
C ILE A 283 18.29 -15.85 4.62
N ARG A 284 17.67 -15.93 3.43
CA ARG A 284 18.41 -15.95 2.18
C ARG A 284 19.16 -14.66 1.91
N ASP A 285 18.52 -13.52 2.12
CA ASP A 285 19.13 -12.21 1.90
C ASP A 285 20.25 -11.95 2.92
N THR A 286 20.02 -12.27 4.20
CA THR A 286 21.04 -12.15 5.26
C THR A 286 22.22 -13.08 5.00
N GLY A 287 21.97 -14.35 4.64
CA GLY A 287 23.01 -15.32 4.33
C GLY A 287 23.90 -14.87 3.16
N ARG A 288 23.28 -14.29 2.11
CA ARG A 288 24.03 -13.72 0.99
C ARG A 288 24.96 -12.58 1.42
N VAL A 289 24.48 -11.67 2.27
CA VAL A 289 25.27 -10.53 2.77
C VAL A 289 26.43 -10.99 3.66
N LEU A 290 26.18 -12.01 4.50
CA LEU A 290 27.18 -12.61 5.38
C LEU A 290 28.07 -13.64 4.68
N GLN A 291 27.84 -13.90 3.39
CA GLN A 291 28.56 -14.88 2.57
C GLN A 291 28.45 -16.34 3.07
N LEU A 292 27.32 -16.68 3.69
CA LEU A 292 26.99 -18.07 3.96
C LEU A 292 26.84 -18.82 2.62
N PRO A 293 27.45 -20.01 2.44
CA PRO A 293 27.31 -20.77 1.19
C PRO A 293 25.84 -20.97 0.80
N LEU A 294 25.54 -20.91 -0.49
CA LEU A 294 24.17 -20.97 -0.99
C LEU A 294 23.44 -22.26 -0.57
N SER A 295 24.15 -23.41 -0.57
CA SER A 295 23.62 -24.69 -0.10
C SER A 295 23.18 -24.65 1.35
N ASP A 296 23.99 -24.03 2.21
CA ASP A 296 23.70 -23.92 3.64
C ASP A 296 22.60 -22.92 3.91
N THR A 297 22.62 -21.80 3.18
CA THR A 297 21.56 -20.80 3.23
C THR A 297 20.20 -21.39 2.85
N ASP A 298 20.13 -22.17 1.77
CA ASP A 298 18.89 -22.83 1.34
C ASP A 298 18.45 -23.94 2.31
N ARG A 299 19.39 -24.69 2.87
CA ARG A 299 19.10 -25.69 3.91
C ARG A 299 18.44 -25.02 5.12
N VAL A 300 19.05 -23.98 5.66
CA VAL A 300 18.50 -23.24 6.81
C VAL A 300 17.14 -22.62 6.49
N ALA A 301 16.98 -22.00 5.32
CA ALA A 301 15.71 -21.40 4.92
C ALA A 301 14.57 -22.45 4.78
N LYS A 302 14.88 -23.69 4.38
CA LYS A 302 13.90 -24.80 4.29
C LYS A 302 13.45 -25.30 5.64
N LEU A 303 14.22 -25.07 6.70
CA LEU A 303 13.83 -25.43 8.09
C LEU A 303 12.77 -24.48 8.65
N VAL A 304 12.51 -23.34 8.03
CA VAL A 304 11.48 -22.39 8.47
C VAL A 304 10.10 -22.91 8.11
N PRO A 305 9.24 -23.25 9.09
CA PRO A 305 7.84 -23.57 8.85
C PRO A 305 7.06 -22.34 8.34
N ASN A 306 5.77 -22.51 8.03
CA ASN A 306 4.92 -21.38 7.62
C ASN A 306 4.51 -20.51 8.83
N ILE A 307 5.49 -19.81 9.40
CA ILE A 307 5.33 -18.94 10.58
C ILE A 307 6.37 -17.81 10.53
N LYS A 308 6.07 -16.67 11.14
CA LYS A 308 7.04 -15.59 11.34
C LYS A 308 8.15 -16.04 12.32
N LEU A 309 9.41 -15.70 12.02
CA LEU A 309 10.55 -15.99 12.90
C LEU A 309 10.36 -15.39 14.30
N GLY A 310 9.94 -14.11 14.37
CA GLY A 310 9.66 -13.46 15.64
C GLY A 310 8.69 -14.25 16.53
N LYS A 311 7.63 -14.82 15.93
CA LYS A 311 6.66 -15.67 16.65
C LYS A 311 7.26 -17.03 17.04
N LEU A 312 8.00 -17.66 16.13
CA LEU A 312 8.65 -18.96 16.37
C LEU A 312 9.62 -18.89 17.56
N PHE A 313 10.45 -17.87 17.59
CA PHE A 313 11.43 -17.64 18.66
C PHE A 313 10.83 -17.18 19.98
N GLY A 314 9.56 -16.75 19.99
CA GLY A 314 8.81 -16.41 21.20
C GLY A 314 8.15 -17.60 21.89
N PHE A 315 8.08 -18.78 21.24
CA PHE A 315 7.42 -19.94 21.82
C PHE A 315 8.26 -20.62 22.89
N ASP A 316 7.60 -21.03 24.00
CA ASP A 316 8.13 -22.06 24.86
C ASP A 316 7.92 -23.46 24.25
N GLN A 317 8.49 -24.50 24.89
CA GLN A 317 8.39 -25.89 24.40
C GLN A 317 6.95 -26.41 24.33
N LYS A 318 6.08 -25.97 25.23
CA LYS A 318 4.65 -26.37 25.26
C LYS A 318 3.88 -25.69 24.12
N GLU A 319 4.12 -24.42 23.92
CA GLU A 319 3.52 -23.63 22.83
C GLU A 319 3.96 -24.13 21.47
N LEU A 320 5.25 -24.43 21.30
CA LEU A 320 5.81 -25.02 20.09
C LEU A 320 5.13 -26.34 19.74
N ASN A 321 5.03 -27.27 20.71
CA ASN A 321 4.37 -28.55 20.52
C ASN A 321 2.87 -28.41 20.25
N LYS A 322 2.20 -27.45 20.87
CA LYS A 322 0.77 -27.15 20.65
C LYS A 322 0.54 -26.58 19.26
N HIS A 323 1.39 -25.65 18.81
CA HIS A 323 1.25 -24.98 17.51
C HIS A 323 1.42 -25.97 16.36
N PHE A 324 2.43 -26.83 16.43
CA PHE A 324 2.73 -27.82 15.38
C PHE A 324 2.16 -29.22 15.66
N LYS A 325 1.14 -29.33 16.52
CA LYS A 325 0.51 -30.62 16.86
C LYS A 325 0.05 -31.43 15.64
N LYS A 326 -0.30 -30.76 14.54
CA LYS A 326 -0.81 -31.39 13.31
C LYS A 326 0.28 -31.68 12.27
N SER A 327 1.53 -31.24 12.48
CA SER A 327 2.64 -31.42 11.54
C SER A 327 3.93 -31.75 12.30
N ALA A 328 4.25 -33.05 12.41
CA ALA A 328 5.47 -33.50 13.06
C ALA A 328 6.73 -33.03 12.31
N ASP A 329 6.69 -32.95 10.98
CA ASP A 329 7.79 -32.47 10.14
C ASP A 329 8.09 -30.98 10.42
N ASP A 330 7.07 -30.13 10.52
CA ASP A 330 7.27 -28.71 10.85
C ASP A 330 7.79 -28.52 12.28
N LEU A 331 7.36 -29.39 13.21
CA LEU A 331 7.89 -29.37 14.59
C LEU A 331 9.38 -29.72 14.65
N GLU A 332 9.79 -30.74 13.90
CA GLU A 332 11.20 -31.17 13.83
C GLU A 332 12.05 -30.05 13.18
N LYS A 333 11.62 -29.50 12.05
CA LYS A 333 12.27 -28.38 11.39
C LYS A 333 12.41 -27.17 12.30
N ALA A 334 11.35 -26.80 13.01
CA ALA A 334 11.35 -25.68 13.94
C ALA A 334 12.37 -25.88 15.06
N ARG A 335 12.44 -27.12 15.64
CA ARG A 335 13.41 -27.46 16.70
C ARG A 335 14.84 -27.40 16.18
N GLU A 336 15.10 -27.92 14.98
CA GLU A 336 16.42 -27.86 14.36
C GLU A 336 16.85 -26.42 14.12
N LEU A 337 15.96 -25.56 13.56
CA LEU A 337 16.24 -24.15 13.35
C LEU A 337 16.60 -23.43 14.66
N LEU A 338 15.78 -23.62 15.70
CA LEU A 338 16.05 -23.05 17.04
C LEU A 338 17.40 -23.50 17.58
N LYS A 339 17.73 -24.79 17.48
CA LYS A 339 19.02 -25.34 17.93
C LYS A 339 20.21 -24.73 17.17
N ILE A 340 20.13 -24.59 15.86
CA ILE A 340 21.17 -23.93 15.05
C ILE A 340 21.38 -22.50 15.52
N SER A 341 20.31 -21.76 15.81
CA SER A 341 20.36 -20.35 16.20
C SER A 341 21.03 -20.06 17.55
N GLU A 342 21.13 -21.06 18.44
CA GLU A 342 21.77 -20.92 19.76
C GLU A 342 23.31 -20.88 19.67
N GLY A 343 23.89 -21.24 18.52
CA GLY A 343 25.34 -21.26 18.31
C GLY A 343 25.94 -19.92 17.93
N ASN A 344 27.26 -19.96 17.65
CA ASN A 344 28.02 -18.80 17.13
C ASN A 344 28.50 -19.01 15.69
N SER A 345 27.99 -20.04 15.01
CA SER A 345 28.32 -20.31 13.62
C SER A 345 27.77 -19.20 12.70
N LEU A 346 28.25 -19.14 11.45
CA LEU A 346 27.75 -18.20 10.47
C LEU A 346 26.26 -18.43 10.19
N GLU A 347 25.80 -19.69 10.25
CA GLU A 347 24.38 -20.04 10.15
C GLU A 347 23.57 -19.47 11.33
N ALA A 348 24.08 -19.58 12.55
CA ALA A 348 23.45 -19.02 13.74
C ALA A 348 23.33 -17.49 13.64
N GLN A 349 24.41 -16.81 13.26
CA GLN A 349 24.42 -15.38 13.03
C GLN A 349 23.42 -14.95 11.93
N THR A 350 23.35 -15.73 10.85
CA THR A 350 22.39 -15.51 9.77
C THR A 350 20.94 -15.57 10.28
N ILE A 351 20.60 -16.58 11.09
CA ILE A 351 19.25 -16.72 11.66
C ILE A 351 18.93 -15.59 12.64
N GLN A 352 19.87 -15.25 13.53
CA GLN A 352 19.70 -14.19 14.52
C GLN A 352 19.47 -12.83 13.85
N GLN A 353 20.25 -12.48 12.84
CA GLN A 353 20.09 -11.25 12.08
C GLN A 353 18.83 -11.25 11.22
N ALA A 354 18.50 -12.36 10.56
CA ALA A 354 17.28 -12.52 9.77
C ALA A 354 16.01 -12.34 10.61
N ARG A 355 16.04 -12.77 11.88
CA ARG A 355 14.94 -12.56 12.84
C ARG A 355 14.67 -11.08 13.10
N VAL A 356 15.71 -10.26 13.22
CA VAL A 356 15.59 -8.81 13.43
C VAL A 356 15.09 -8.13 12.16
N LEU A 357 15.53 -8.61 10.99
CA LEU A 357 15.20 -8.03 9.70
C LEU A 357 13.84 -8.46 9.14
N GLU A 358 13.25 -9.55 9.66
CA GLU A 358 11.93 -10.01 9.22
C GLU A 358 10.87 -8.89 9.36
N GLY A 359 10.10 -8.66 8.32
CA GLY A 359 9.08 -7.61 8.27
C GLY A 359 9.60 -6.24 7.82
N SER A 360 10.92 -6.03 7.76
CA SER A 360 11.48 -4.80 7.21
C SER A 360 11.17 -4.66 5.73
N VAL A 361 10.95 -3.42 5.29
CA VAL A 361 10.75 -3.12 3.86
C VAL A 361 12.07 -3.37 3.12
N ARG A 362 11.98 -4.18 2.06
CA ARG A 362 13.09 -4.50 1.17
C ARG A 362 13.10 -3.65 -0.09
N ASN A 363 11.94 -3.48 -0.67
CA ASN A 363 11.73 -2.68 -1.88
C ASN A 363 10.31 -2.11 -1.91
N THR A 364 10.14 -1.14 -2.79
CA THR A 364 8.83 -0.64 -3.19
C THR A 364 8.52 -1.11 -4.59
N GLY A 365 7.26 -1.32 -4.87
CA GLY A 365 6.71 -1.63 -6.17
C GLY A 365 5.42 -0.85 -6.41
N ILE A 366 4.71 -1.23 -7.45
CA ILE A 366 3.42 -0.65 -7.81
C ILE A 366 2.39 -1.77 -7.69
N HIS A 367 1.20 -1.44 -7.20
CA HIS A 367 0.07 -2.37 -7.18
C HIS A 367 -0.31 -2.74 -8.61
N ALA A 368 -0.53 -4.04 -8.85
CA ALA A 368 -0.69 -4.56 -10.21
C ALA A 368 -1.92 -4.01 -10.95
N CYS A 369 -2.96 -3.60 -10.23
CA CYS A 369 -4.25 -3.22 -10.81
C CYS A 369 -4.88 -1.97 -10.20
N GLY A 370 -4.54 -1.62 -8.94
CA GLY A 370 -5.20 -0.55 -8.21
C GLY A 370 -4.81 0.85 -8.69
N VAL A 371 -5.82 1.64 -9.04
CA VAL A 371 -5.73 3.04 -9.41
C VAL A 371 -6.62 3.83 -8.45
N ILE A 372 -6.11 4.94 -7.94
CA ILE A 372 -6.85 5.90 -7.13
C ILE A 372 -7.26 7.08 -8.02
N ILE A 373 -8.49 7.53 -7.83
CA ILE A 373 -9.01 8.76 -8.45
C ILE A 373 -9.55 9.64 -7.31
N THR A 374 -9.04 10.86 -7.20
CA THR A 374 -9.45 11.83 -6.18
C THR A 374 -10.34 12.93 -6.76
N PRO A 375 -11.19 13.59 -5.95
CA PRO A 375 -12.06 14.68 -6.43
C PRO A 375 -11.27 15.91 -6.91
N ASP A 376 -10.13 16.19 -6.27
CA ASP A 376 -9.24 17.32 -6.56
C ASP A 376 -7.79 16.82 -6.58
N ASP A 377 -6.80 17.73 -6.51
CA ASP A 377 -5.38 17.38 -6.51
C ASP A 377 -5.06 16.34 -5.43
N ILE A 378 -4.49 15.22 -5.82
CA ILE A 378 -4.21 14.09 -4.93
C ILE A 378 -3.28 14.46 -3.77
N THR A 379 -2.45 15.49 -3.94
CA THR A 379 -1.51 15.95 -2.90
C THR A 379 -2.20 16.62 -1.71
N ASP A 380 -3.48 17.00 -1.87
CA ASP A 380 -4.30 17.52 -0.76
C ASP A 380 -4.78 16.39 0.18
N TYR A 381 -4.68 15.15 -0.27
CA TYR A 381 -5.19 13.98 0.45
C TYR A 381 -4.12 13.02 0.92
N VAL A 382 -3.09 12.77 0.10
CA VAL A 382 -2.07 11.76 0.35
C VAL A 382 -0.71 12.19 -0.22
N PRO A 383 0.40 11.89 0.48
CA PRO A 383 1.72 12.08 -0.08
C PRO A 383 1.93 11.16 -1.28
N ILE A 384 2.56 11.71 -2.32
CA ILE A 384 2.85 11.00 -3.57
C ILE A 384 4.35 10.78 -3.76
N ALA A 385 4.69 9.81 -4.62
CA ALA A 385 6.03 9.53 -5.07
C ALA A 385 6.05 9.25 -6.57
N THR A 386 7.23 9.40 -7.17
CA THR A 386 7.49 8.92 -8.53
C THR A 386 8.11 7.53 -8.46
N SER A 387 7.75 6.65 -9.38
CA SER A 387 8.37 5.34 -9.56
C SER A 387 9.03 5.27 -10.92
N LYS A 388 10.14 4.51 -11.03
CA LYS A 388 10.81 4.27 -12.31
C LYS A 388 9.96 3.44 -13.28
N ASP A 389 9.02 2.68 -12.72
CA ASP A 389 8.19 1.73 -13.45
C ASP A 389 6.77 2.27 -13.69
N ALA A 390 6.51 3.56 -13.36
CA ALA A 390 5.21 4.21 -13.53
C ALA A 390 5.33 5.49 -14.33
N GLU A 391 4.43 5.69 -15.27
CA GLU A 391 4.26 6.95 -16.01
C GLU A 391 3.47 8.00 -15.22
N MET A 392 2.75 7.57 -14.17
CA MET A 392 1.97 8.43 -13.27
C MET A 392 2.51 8.42 -11.85
N TYR A 393 1.98 9.29 -11.00
CA TYR A 393 2.28 9.30 -9.58
C TYR A 393 1.86 7.99 -8.89
N CYS A 394 2.59 7.66 -7.80
CA CYS A 394 2.20 6.60 -6.88
C CYS A 394 1.85 7.22 -5.53
N THR A 395 0.81 6.74 -4.87
CA THR A 395 0.55 7.09 -3.47
C THR A 395 1.67 6.55 -2.58
N GLN A 396 1.99 7.23 -1.47
CA GLN A 396 2.89 6.67 -0.45
C GLN A 396 2.14 5.85 0.62
N TYR A 397 0.81 5.84 0.56
CA TYR A 397 -0.03 4.90 1.32
C TYR A 397 -0.25 3.66 0.47
N ASP A 398 0.00 2.49 1.05
CA ASP A 398 -0.28 1.21 0.40
C ASP A 398 -1.77 0.83 0.51
N ASN A 399 -2.13 -0.29 -0.11
CA ASN A 399 -3.51 -0.75 -0.13
C ASN A 399 -4.10 -0.99 1.28
N ALA A 400 -3.26 -1.25 2.29
CA ALA A 400 -3.74 -1.54 3.65
C ALA A 400 -4.27 -0.29 4.37
N VAL A 401 -3.77 0.90 4.03
CA VAL A 401 -4.14 2.17 4.68
C VAL A 401 -4.80 3.18 3.73
N ALA A 402 -4.83 2.89 2.43
CA ALA A 402 -5.45 3.79 1.45
C ALA A 402 -6.94 4.00 1.71
N GLU A 403 -7.67 2.95 2.08
CA GLU A 403 -9.10 3.01 2.41
C GLU A 403 -9.37 3.85 3.66
N ASP A 404 -8.55 3.70 4.72
CA ASP A 404 -8.65 4.50 5.95
C ASP A 404 -8.42 5.99 5.68
N ALA A 405 -7.59 6.32 4.69
CA ALA A 405 -7.37 7.68 4.22
C ALA A 405 -8.49 8.21 3.30
N GLY A 406 -9.57 7.46 3.12
CA GLY A 406 -10.71 7.81 2.28
C GLY A 406 -10.47 7.62 0.78
N LEU A 407 -9.37 7.02 0.38
CA LEU A 407 -9.06 6.83 -1.04
C LEU A 407 -9.80 5.61 -1.59
N LEU A 408 -10.58 5.80 -2.64
CA LEU A 408 -11.28 4.72 -3.31
C LEU A 408 -10.39 4.09 -4.38
N LYS A 409 -10.10 2.80 -4.19
CA LYS A 409 -9.36 1.98 -5.14
C LYS A 409 -10.30 1.52 -6.27
N MET A 410 -9.84 1.64 -7.50
CA MET A 410 -10.45 1.07 -8.70
C MET A 410 -9.52 0.00 -9.27
N ASP A 411 -9.99 -1.24 -9.39
CA ASP A 411 -9.14 -2.35 -9.85
C ASP A 411 -9.29 -2.60 -11.35
N PHE A 412 -8.24 -2.23 -12.09
CA PHE A 412 -8.08 -2.46 -13.54
C PHE A 412 -7.23 -3.72 -13.75
N LEU A 413 -7.84 -4.87 -13.81
CA LEU A 413 -7.14 -6.16 -13.93
C LEU A 413 -6.83 -6.49 -15.39
N GLY A 414 -5.58 -6.87 -15.69
CA GLY A 414 -5.19 -7.38 -17.01
C GLY A 414 -5.35 -8.89 -17.07
N LEU A 415 -6.22 -9.41 -17.95
CA LEU A 415 -6.49 -10.83 -18.10
C LEU A 415 -6.11 -11.34 -19.49
N LYS A 416 -5.01 -12.09 -19.59
CA LYS A 416 -4.53 -12.69 -20.86
C LYS A 416 -5.55 -13.55 -21.59
N THR A 417 -6.47 -14.19 -20.85
CA THR A 417 -7.51 -15.00 -21.45
C THR A 417 -8.43 -14.16 -22.35
N LEU A 418 -8.71 -12.92 -21.98
CA LEU A 418 -9.51 -12.01 -22.82
C LEU A 418 -8.77 -11.66 -24.11
N THR A 419 -7.46 -11.38 -24.02
CA THR A 419 -6.60 -11.12 -25.19
C THR A 419 -6.61 -12.33 -26.14
N ILE A 420 -6.42 -13.55 -25.62
CA ILE A 420 -6.43 -14.77 -26.44
C ILE A 420 -7.79 -14.96 -27.12
N ILE A 421 -8.90 -14.69 -26.43
CA ILE A 421 -10.25 -14.80 -27.02
C ILE A 421 -10.46 -13.74 -28.10
N ASN A 422 -9.93 -12.54 -27.91
CA ASN A 422 -10.04 -11.44 -28.86
C ASN A 422 -9.23 -11.72 -30.15
N ASP A 423 -8.10 -12.39 -30.02
CA ASP A 423 -7.20 -12.74 -31.13
C ASP A 423 -7.67 -13.97 -31.92
N ALA A 424 -8.57 -14.80 -31.38
CA ALA A 424 -9.05 -16.06 -31.99
C ALA A 424 -10.26 -15.86 -32.88
#